data_86840663c8f3135da72cfad125a384ea
#
_entry.id   86840663c8f3135da72cfad125a384ea
#
_cell.length_a   1.000
_cell.length_b   1.000
_cell.length_c   1.000
_cell.angle_alpha   90.00
_cell.angle_beta   90.00
_cell.angle_gamma   90.00
#
_symmetry.space_group_name_H-M   'P 1'
#
loop_
_entity.id
_entity.type
_entity.pdbx_description
1 polymer ?
#
loop_
_entity_poly.entity_id
_entity_poly.type
_entity_poly.pdbx_seq_one_letter_code
_entity_poly.pdbx_strand_id
1 'polypeptide(L)'
;MFRIKNLIIFFSILIFLNNCGYTSRYAKNKNINFTIDIVEFSGDRDFNNFIKSKLKRYSKDDDVNKKNYKIKITTVYDKNISSKDSAGLTKEYELTIAVNFLIIAEGTEEKEITEKVTFKENFTMQKMSDSFEEQNYEKIIKENFSD
;
A
#
# COMPACT_ATOMS: atom_id res chain seq x y z
N MET A 1 -19.21 -27.75 49.01
CA MET A 1 -17.81 -27.60 48.50
C MET A 1 -17.66 -27.59 47.01
N PHE A 2 -18.52 -28.26 46.25
CA PHE A 2 -18.45 -28.38 44.78
C PHE A 2 -18.71 -27.05 44.04
N ARG A 3 -19.59 -26.18 44.54
CA ARG A 3 -19.97 -24.90 43.86
C ARG A 3 -18.87 -23.83 43.89
N ILE A 4 -18.05 -23.80 44.92
CA ILE A 4 -16.98 -22.79 45.05
C ILE A 4 -15.81 -23.10 44.10
N LYS A 5 -15.45 -24.38 43.92
CA LYS A 5 -14.42 -24.77 42.97
C LYS A 5 -14.78 -24.40 41.53
N ASN A 6 -16.03 -24.61 41.14
CA ASN A 6 -16.48 -24.27 39.76
C ASN A 6 -16.50 -22.73 39.57
N LEU A 7 -16.79 -21.94 40.60
CA LEU A 7 -16.77 -20.51 40.51
C LEU A 7 -15.34 -19.96 40.35
N ILE A 8 -14.37 -20.56 41.05
CA ILE A 8 -12.94 -20.18 40.94
C ILE A 8 -12.40 -20.51 39.55
N ILE A 9 -12.76 -21.67 38.99
CA ILE A 9 -12.37 -22.06 37.63
C ILE A 9 -12.96 -21.12 36.57
N PHE A 10 -14.23 -20.76 36.73
CA PHE A 10 -14.90 -19.81 35.81
C PHE A 10 -14.25 -18.42 35.85
N PHE A 11 -13.91 -17.92 37.04
CA PHE A 11 -13.23 -16.64 37.22
C PHE A 11 -11.80 -16.64 36.68
N SER A 12 -11.09 -17.77 36.83
CA SER A 12 -9.75 -17.95 36.24
C SER A 12 -9.78 -17.90 34.71
N ILE A 13 -10.75 -18.54 34.07
CA ILE A 13 -10.93 -18.51 32.61
C ILE A 13 -11.21 -17.10 32.10
N LEU A 14 -12.01 -16.29 32.86
CA LEU A 14 -12.32 -14.91 32.50
C LEU A 14 -11.07 -14.02 32.48
N ILE A 15 -10.10 -14.25 33.37
CA ILE A 15 -8.85 -13.49 33.44
C ILE A 15 -7.96 -13.78 32.22
N PHE A 16 -7.94 -15.02 31.71
CA PHE A 16 -7.16 -15.37 30.52
C PHE A 16 -7.74 -14.79 29.21
N LEU A 17 -9.04 -14.51 29.15
CA LEU A 17 -9.69 -13.93 27.98
C LEU A 17 -9.36 -12.43 27.79
N ASN A 18 -8.93 -11.72 28.81
CA ASN A 18 -8.56 -10.31 28.73
C ASN A 18 -7.14 -10.07 28.16
N ASN A 19 -6.37 -11.14 27.89
CA ASN A 19 -4.99 -11.02 27.43
C ASN A 19 -4.84 -11.08 25.89
N CYS A 20 -5.95 -10.89 25.15
CA CYS A 20 -5.87 -10.70 23.70
C CYS A 20 -5.43 -9.24 23.42
N GLY A 21 -4.16 -8.95 23.69
CA GLY A 21 -3.52 -7.68 23.37
C GLY A 21 -3.39 -7.49 21.86
N TYR A 22 -4.52 -7.22 21.19
CA TYR A 22 -4.50 -6.74 19.81
C TYR A 22 -3.98 -5.30 19.81
N THR A 23 -2.67 -5.14 19.83
CA THR A 23 -2.06 -3.85 19.51
C THR A 23 -2.15 -3.66 18.00
N SER A 24 -3.03 -2.78 17.57
CA SER A 24 -3.09 -2.34 16.18
C SER A 24 -1.69 -1.91 15.73
N ARG A 25 -1.09 -2.60 14.75
CA ARG A 25 0.21 -2.20 14.15
C ARG A 25 0.16 -0.76 13.62
N TYR A 26 -1.02 -0.23 13.36
CA TYR A 26 -1.25 1.13 12.86
C TYR A 26 -1.32 2.21 13.93
N ALA A 27 -1.41 1.85 15.22
CA ALA A 27 -1.46 2.83 16.32
C ALA A 27 -0.08 3.41 16.70
N LYS A 28 1.02 2.88 16.17
CA LYS A 28 2.40 3.26 16.53
C LYS A 28 2.99 4.46 15.77
N ASN A 29 2.27 5.07 14.83
CA ASN A 29 2.79 6.20 14.04
C ASN A 29 2.52 7.58 14.67
N LYS A 30 2.59 7.69 15.99
CA LYS A 30 2.43 8.99 16.68
C LYS A 30 3.63 9.96 16.57
N ASN A 31 4.75 9.54 15.98
CA ASN A 31 5.95 10.38 15.87
C ASN A 31 6.47 10.48 14.43
N ILE A 32 5.58 10.70 13.47
CA ILE A 32 6.02 11.05 12.13
C ILE A 32 6.42 12.53 12.13
N ASN A 33 7.72 12.80 12.08
CA ASN A 33 8.29 14.15 12.10
C ASN A 33 8.37 14.80 10.71
N PHE A 34 7.57 14.30 9.75
CA PHE A 34 7.51 14.87 8.42
C PHE A 34 6.08 14.88 7.88
N THR A 35 5.85 15.75 6.92
CA THR A 35 4.63 15.80 6.11
C THR A 35 4.97 15.67 4.65
N ILE A 36 4.00 15.22 3.85
CA ILE A 36 4.13 15.05 2.42
C ILE A 36 3.15 15.98 1.72
N ASP A 37 3.65 16.77 0.78
CA ASP A 37 2.86 17.51 -0.18
C ASP A 37 3.00 16.87 -1.57
N ILE A 38 1.91 16.30 -2.07
CA ILE A 38 1.91 15.62 -3.38
C ILE A 38 1.63 16.66 -4.45
N VAL A 39 2.67 17.02 -5.19
CA VAL A 39 2.64 18.11 -6.19
C VAL A 39 2.08 17.62 -7.52
N GLU A 40 2.32 16.34 -7.88
CA GLU A 40 1.98 15.83 -9.19
C GLU A 40 1.74 14.31 -9.14
N PHE A 41 0.67 13.88 -9.85
CA PHE A 41 0.45 12.47 -10.18
C PHE A 41 0.41 12.31 -11.69
N SER A 42 1.11 11.27 -12.20
CA SER A 42 1.06 10.86 -13.60
C SER A 42 0.99 9.35 -13.74
N GLY A 43 0.56 8.85 -14.91
CA GLY A 43 0.46 7.42 -15.21
C GLY A 43 -0.93 6.82 -15.02
N ASP A 44 -1.02 5.57 -14.54
CA ASP A 44 -2.28 4.83 -14.39
C ASP A 44 -3.18 5.46 -13.32
N ARG A 45 -4.43 5.79 -13.71
CA ARG A 45 -5.36 6.53 -12.87
C ARG A 45 -5.79 5.75 -11.63
N ASP A 46 -6.10 4.47 -11.80
CA ASP A 46 -6.63 3.67 -10.68
C ASP A 46 -5.53 3.36 -9.69
N PHE A 47 -4.35 3.07 -10.20
CA PHE A 47 -3.18 2.86 -9.35
C PHE A 47 -2.79 4.14 -8.59
N ASN A 48 -2.84 5.32 -9.23
CA ASN A 48 -2.65 6.60 -8.58
C ASN A 48 -3.63 6.82 -7.41
N ASN A 49 -4.91 6.41 -7.56
CA ASN A 49 -5.91 6.53 -6.50
C ASN A 49 -5.56 5.66 -5.29
N PHE A 50 -5.05 4.44 -5.49
CA PHE A 50 -4.59 3.58 -4.40
C PHE A 50 -3.41 4.21 -3.67
N ILE A 51 -2.36 4.61 -4.38
CA ILE A 51 -1.18 5.29 -3.80
C ILE A 51 -1.61 6.55 -3.02
N LYS A 52 -2.46 7.39 -3.61
CA LYS A 52 -2.96 8.60 -2.96
C LYS A 52 -3.69 8.30 -1.65
N SER A 53 -4.53 7.26 -1.62
CA SER A 53 -5.26 6.88 -0.40
C SER A 53 -4.32 6.44 0.73
N LYS A 54 -3.25 5.72 0.39
CA LYS A 54 -2.24 5.27 1.37
C LYS A 54 -1.38 6.43 1.89
N LEU A 55 -1.01 7.37 1.01
CA LEU A 55 -0.19 8.52 1.38
C LEU A 55 -0.97 9.62 2.11
N LYS A 56 -2.30 9.62 2.05
CA LYS A 56 -3.14 10.63 2.71
C LYS A 56 -2.82 10.79 4.21
N ARG A 57 -2.41 9.72 4.89
CA ARG A 57 -2.01 9.75 6.31
C ARG A 57 -0.78 10.61 6.62
N TYR A 58 0.01 10.90 5.61
CA TYR A 58 1.24 11.71 5.69
C TYR A 58 1.05 13.10 5.11
N SER A 59 -0.16 13.42 4.61
CA SER A 59 -0.45 14.73 4.04
C SER A 59 -0.32 15.81 5.11
N LYS A 60 -0.06 17.03 4.64
CA LYS A 60 0.23 18.22 5.44
C LYS A 60 -0.72 18.35 6.65
N ASP A 61 -0.12 18.37 7.83
CA ASP A 61 -0.73 18.75 9.09
C ASP A 61 -0.19 20.14 9.42
N ASP A 62 -0.94 21.01 10.05
CA ASP A 62 -0.56 22.41 10.35
C ASP A 62 0.57 22.53 11.42
N ASP A 63 1.25 21.43 11.72
CA ASP A 63 2.35 21.42 12.67
C ASP A 63 3.64 21.97 12.04
N VAL A 64 3.98 23.20 12.40
CA VAL A 64 5.12 24.00 11.88
C VAL A 64 6.49 23.35 12.13
N ASN A 65 6.57 22.36 13.04
CA ASN A 65 7.82 21.70 13.40
C ASN A 65 8.19 20.49 12.54
N LYS A 66 7.30 20.08 11.62
CA LYS A 66 7.55 18.92 10.76
C LYS A 66 8.28 19.32 9.47
N LYS A 67 9.21 18.47 9.03
CA LYS A 67 9.85 18.62 7.72
C LYS A 67 8.81 18.35 6.63
N ASN A 68 8.68 19.26 5.67
CA ASN A 68 7.79 19.12 4.53
C ASN A 68 8.56 18.62 3.30
N TYR A 69 8.07 17.54 2.68
CA TYR A 69 8.60 16.99 1.44
C TYR A 69 7.58 17.14 0.33
N LYS A 70 8.02 17.72 -0.79
CA LYS A 70 7.22 17.72 -2.03
C LYS A 70 7.52 16.45 -2.80
N ILE A 71 6.48 15.74 -3.25
CA ILE A 71 6.63 14.47 -3.95
C ILE A 71 5.89 14.52 -5.27
N LYS A 72 6.60 14.12 -6.35
CA LYS A 72 5.98 13.78 -7.63
C LYS A 72 5.92 12.26 -7.77
N ILE A 73 4.79 11.75 -8.21
CA ILE A 73 4.53 10.31 -8.31
C ILE A 73 4.17 9.97 -9.74
N THR A 74 4.90 9.01 -10.31
CA THR A 74 4.59 8.45 -11.63
C THR A 74 4.36 6.96 -11.48
N THR A 75 3.15 6.51 -11.84
CA THR A 75 2.80 5.09 -11.84
C THR A 75 2.83 4.53 -13.26
N VAL A 76 3.28 3.30 -13.38
CA VAL A 76 3.29 2.54 -14.63
C VAL A 76 2.53 1.23 -14.40
N TYR A 77 1.63 0.93 -15.30
CA TYR A 77 0.96 -0.35 -15.39
C TYR A 77 0.93 -0.80 -16.84
N ASP A 78 1.62 -1.90 -17.13
CA ASP A 78 1.67 -2.51 -18.44
C ASP A 78 1.18 -3.96 -18.37
N LYS A 79 0.35 -4.35 -19.35
CA LYS A 79 -0.15 -5.71 -19.54
C LYS A 79 0.25 -6.22 -20.93
N ASN A 80 1.14 -7.18 -20.96
CA ASN A 80 1.67 -7.75 -22.18
C ASN A 80 1.32 -9.23 -22.27
N ILE A 81 1.12 -9.74 -23.48
CA ILE A 81 0.94 -11.18 -23.70
C ILE A 81 2.29 -11.86 -23.50
N SER A 82 2.37 -12.78 -22.52
CA SER A 82 3.58 -13.56 -22.23
C SER A 82 3.57 -14.93 -22.92
N SER A 83 2.41 -15.57 -23.04
CA SER A 83 2.30 -16.86 -23.73
C SER A 83 0.98 -17.00 -24.51
N LYS A 84 1.04 -17.86 -25.56
CA LYS A 84 -0.10 -18.27 -26.38
C LYS A 84 -0.18 -19.78 -26.44
N ASP A 85 -1.36 -20.30 -26.69
CA ASP A 85 -1.57 -21.73 -26.95
C ASP A 85 -1.21 -22.11 -28.40
N SER A 86 -1.36 -23.40 -28.73
CA SER A 86 -1.08 -23.92 -30.05
C SER A 86 -2.00 -23.36 -31.18
N ALA A 87 -3.15 -22.81 -30.80
CA ALA A 87 -4.09 -22.13 -31.70
C ALA A 87 -3.80 -20.62 -31.83
N GLY A 88 -2.78 -20.10 -31.14
CA GLY A 88 -2.42 -18.68 -31.12
C GLY A 88 -3.25 -17.83 -30.20
N LEU A 89 -4.13 -18.41 -29.37
CA LEU A 89 -4.92 -17.69 -28.39
C LEU A 89 -4.08 -17.36 -27.16
N THR A 90 -4.31 -16.20 -26.58
CA THR A 90 -3.61 -15.76 -25.37
C THR A 90 -3.89 -16.71 -24.21
N LYS A 91 -2.83 -17.21 -23.57
CA LYS A 91 -2.87 -18.08 -22.41
C LYS A 91 -2.50 -17.33 -21.12
N GLU A 92 -1.49 -16.48 -21.23
CA GLU A 92 -0.96 -15.75 -20.06
C GLU A 92 -0.58 -14.32 -20.43
N TYR A 93 -0.65 -13.46 -19.44
CA TYR A 93 -0.15 -12.09 -19.46
C TYR A 93 1.00 -11.92 -18.47
N GLU A 94 1.93 -11.06 -18.82
CA GLU A 94 2.87 -10.45 -17.90
C GLU A 94 2.37 -9.04 -17.55
N LEU A 95 2.17 -8.79 -16.27
CA LEU A 95 1.78 -7.50 -15.73
C LEU A 95 3.03 -6.85 -15.12
N THR A 96 3.39 -5.67 -15.59
CA THR A 96 4.45 -4.86 -14.99
C THR A 96 3.83 -3.70 -14.24
N ILE A 97 4.15 -3.59 -12.95
CA ILE A 97 3.73 -2.49 -12.08
C ILE A 97 4.96 -1.76 -11.58
N ALA A 98 4.97 -0.44 -11.67
CA ALA A 98 6.03 0.37 -11.10
C ALA A 98 5.51 1.70 -10.55
N VAL A 99 6.16 2.18 -9.49
CA VAL A 99 5.96 3.51 -8.93
C VAL A 99 7.32 4.21 -8.83
N ASN A 100 7.37 5.40 -9.38
CA ASN A 100 8.52 6.29 -9.27
C ASN A 100 8.13 7.46 -8.37
N PHE A 101 8.87 7.65 -7.30
CA PHE A 101 8.79 8.80 -6.42
C PHE A 101 9.95 9.73 -6.73
N LEU A 102 9.66 10.99 -6.99
CA LEU A 102 10.65 12.08 -7.00
C LEU A 102 10.39 12.90 -5.75
N ILE A 103 11.28 12.79 -4.77
CA ILE A 103 11.19 13.44 -3.47
C ILE A 103 12.05 14.70 -3.52
N ILE A 104 11.43 15.85 -3.21
CA ILE A 104 12.06 17.15 -3.21
C ILE A 104 12.00 17.67 -1.77
N ALA A 105 13.16 17.82 -1.13
CA ALA A 105 13.30 18.40 0.19
C ALA A 105 13.83 19.82 0.11
N GLU A 106 13.30 20.75 0.91
CA GLU A 106 13.87 22.08 1.06
C GLU A 106 15.21 21.99 1.81
N GLY A 107 16.30 22.36 1.16
CA GLY A 107 17.64 22.41 1.75
C GLY A 107 17.85 23.68 2.56
N THR A 108 18.88 23.69 3.41
CA THR A 108 19.23 24.81 4.32
C THR A 108 19.88 25.99 3.64
N GLU A 109 20.21 25.93 2.35
CA GLU A 109 20.90 27.01 1.60
C GLU A 109 20.34 27.18 0.18
N GLU A 110 19.01 27.33 0.04
CA GLU A 110 18.31 27.46 -1.26
C GLU A 110 18.56 26.30 -2.25
N LYS A 111 19.18 25.21 -1.81
CA LYS A 111 19.47 24.06 -2.63
C LYS A 111 18.45 22.95 -2.38
N GLU A 112 17.59 22.70 -3.36
CA GLU A 112 16.66 21.56 -3.32
C GLU A 112 17.46 20.25 -3.38
N ILE A 113 17.17 19.35 -2.43
CA ILE A 113 17.68 17.97 -2.46
C ILE A 113 16.64 17.13 -3.15
N THR A 114 17.01 16.50 -4.25
CA THR A 114 16.13 15.66 -5.03
C THR A 114 16.58 14.21 -4.96
N GLU A 115 15.69 13.33 -4.55
CA GLU A 115 15.93 11.88 -4.50
C GLU A 115 14.88 11.15 -5.35
N LYS A 116 15.33 10.19 -6.14
CA LYS A 116 14.45 9.34 -6.95
C LYS A 116 14.43 7.92 -6.37
N VAL A 117 13.24 7.44 -6.02
CA VAL A 117 13.00 6.08 -5.54
C VAL A 117 12.05 5.38 -6.49
N THR A 118 12.40 4.16 -6.93
CA THR A 118 11.59 3.35 -7.83
C THR A 118 11.32 2.00 -7.22
N PHE A 119 10.04 1.63 -7.18
CA PHE A 119 9.58 0.27 -6.89
C PHE A 119 9.01 -0.33 -8.16
N LYS A 120 9.39 -1.56 -8.48
CA LYS A 120 8.91 -2.28 -9.67
C LYS A 120 8.74 -3.76 -9.37
N GLU A 121 7.64 -4.33 -9.85
CA GLU A 121 7.33 -5.75 -9.76
C GLU A 121 6.70 -6.26 -11.05
N ASN A 122 6.92 -7.55 -11.36
CA ASN A 122 6.29 -8.24 -12.47
C ASN A 122 5.47 -9.41 -11.93
N PHE A 123 4.27 -9.58 -12.48
CA PHE A 123 3.32 -10.64 -12.12
C PHE A 123 2.92 -11.41 -13.37
N THR A 124 2.72 -12.71 -13.23
CA THR A 124 2.11 -13.53 -14.27
C THR A 124 0.64 -13.75 -13.97
N MET A 125 -0.22 -13.48 -14.95
CA MET A 125 -1.66 -13.67 -14.85
C MET A 125 -2.16 -14.61 -15.94
N GLN A 126 -2.88 -15.66 -15.56
CA GLN A 126 -3.56 -16.53 -16.53
C GLN A 126 -4.68 -15.74 -17.22
N LYS A 127 -4.87 -15.98 -18.52
CA LYS A 127 -6.04 -15.44 -19.21
C LYS A 127 -7.30 -16.05 -18.62
N MET A 128 -8.20 -15.21 -18.15
CA MET A 128 -9.49 -15.63 -17.59
C MET A 128 -10.56 -15.66 -18.67
N SER A 129 -11.55 -16.54 -18.53
CA SER A 129 -12.69 -16.63 -19.43
C SER A 129 -13.62 -15.44 -19.24
N ASP A 130 -13.72 -14.92 -18.03
CA ASP A 130 -14.52 -13.75 -17.69
C ASP A 130 -13.63 -12.50 -17.59
N SER A 131 -13.97 -11.50 -18.41
CA SER A 131 -13.25 -10.21 -18.42
C SER A 131 -13.42 -9.41 -17.13
N PHE A 132 -14.52 -9.58 -16.40
CA PHE A 132 -14.75 -8.92 -15.13
C PHE A 132 -13.86 -9.50 -14.03
N GLU A 133 -13.71 -10.82 -13.99
CA GLU A 133 -12.77 -11.48 -13.07
C GLU A 133 -11.34 -11.05 -13.35
N GLU A 134 -10.96 -10.95 -14.63
CA GLU A 134 -9.64 -10.50 -15.05
C GLU A 134 -9.35 -9.06 -14.59
N GLN A 135 -10.29 -8.14 -14.77
CA GLN A 135 -10.16 -6.76 -14.28
C GLN A 135 -10.10 -6.65 -12.76
N ASN A 136 -10.90 -7.46 -12.05
CA ASN A 136 -10.84 -7.51 -10.59
C ASN A 136 -9.49 -8.02 -10.08
N TYR A 137 -8.92 -9.01 -10.73
CA TYR A 137 -7.59 -9.52 -10.38
C TYR A 137 -6.51 -8.44 -10.58
N GLU A 138 -6.54 -7.73 -11.72
CA GLU A 138 -5.64 -6.61 -11.98
C GLU A 138 -5.75 -5.51 -10.92
N LYS A 139 -7.00 -5.20 -10.52
CA LYS A 139 -7.25 -4.22 -9.46
C LYS A 139 -6.64 -4.65 -8.11
N ILE A 140 -6.81 -5.92 -7.74
CA ILE A 140 -6.24 -6.48 -6.49
C ILE A 140 -4.71 -6.42 -6.52
N ILE A 141 -4.07 -6.71 -7.66
CA ILE A 141 -2.62 -6.60 -7.80
C ILE A 141 -2.17 -5.15 -7.59
N LYS A 142 -2.83 -4.17 -8.22
CA LYS A 142 -2.51 -2.75 -8.05
C LYS A 142 -2.69 -2.28 -6.60
N GLU A 143 -3.74 -2.76 -5.94
CA GLU A 143 -4.02 -2.44 -4.54
C GLU A 143 -2.96 -3.02 -3.61
N ASN A 144 -2.63 -4.30 -3.76
CA ASN A 144 -1.62 -4.98 -2.95
C ASN A 144 -0.22 -4.38 -3.12
N PHE A 145 0.13 -3.98 -4.34
CA PHE A 145 1.42 -3.31 -4.59
C PHE A 145 1.50 -1.92 -3.95
N SER A 146 0.36 -1.29 -3.68
CA SER A 146 0.31 0.04 -3.05
C SER A 146 0.43 0.00 -1.52
N ASP A 147 0.43 -1.16 -0.90
CA ASP A 147 0.56 -1.36 0.55
C ASP A 147 2.00 -1.36 1.02
#